data_eb39effc359f2f0ae7ea38a6a07e09ab
#
_entry.id   eb39effc359f2f0ae7ea38a6a07e09ab
#
_cell.length_a   1.000
_cell.length_b   1.000
_cell.length_c   1.000
_cell.angle_alpha   90.00
_cell.angle_beta   90.00
_cell.angle_gamma   90.00
#
_symmetry.space_group_name_H-M   'P 1'
#
loop_
_entity.id
_entity.type
_entity.pdbx_description
1 polymer ?
#
loop_
_entity_poly.entity_id
_entity_poly.type
_entity_poly.pdbx_seq_one_letter_code
_entity_poly.pdbx_strand_id
1 'polypeptide(L)'
;MKKTPCFSPAHILLPSEQIKLEQWGCVACDQFTSDRSYWEKAEWTAAGSPSALNLILPEVYLEDEDVPRKIETIHAAMDEYTQSVLTRAVDGCIYVERTEQSGRVRQGLVGKIDLEAYSYAEGAKADIRPSEHTVESRIPPRMAVRRGASLETPHIMMLADDPGCTLIEPIGEKKAQLRKVYEGELMLGGGYIAGWAVEDPALLAQIDAALQQLGSQEAFDAKYPEAKGAAPLTLAVGDGNHSLASAKACWEELKPTLTPEQREHHPARWCLAEVCNVHSPAIEIEPIHRVLFNVDCGAVLLALIAWSDSNNAGICFGDAKQQSFTLAGPHIANVLSFERPIAPLTVGTIDTFIEYFMARHIEARVDYVHDEPAVRALCKQQGGVAFLLPPFEKSDLFKGIVMGGVLPRKTFSMGHAEEKRYYIECRKIKE
;
A
#
# COMPACT_ATOMS: atom_id res chain seq x y z
N MET A 1 12.71 18.55 -22.97
CA MET A 1 13.20 17.22 -22.58
C MET A 1 11.99 16.34 -22.36
N LYS A 2 11.98 15.09 -22.88
CA LYS A 2 10.92 14.13 -22.51
C LYS A 2 10.99 13.90 -21.00
N LYS A 3 9.87 13.96 -20.31
CA LYS A 3 9.78 13.64 -18.89
C LYS A 3 10.14 12.15 -18.71
N THR A 4 10.99 11.83 -17.74
CA THR A 4 11.30 10.44 -17.39
C THR A 4 10.00 9.78 -16.95
N PRO A 5 9.65 8.59 -17.47
CA PRO A 5 8.46 7.88 -17.03
C PRO A 5 8.54 7.57 -15.53
N CYS A 6 7.42 7.73 -14.82
CA CYS A 6 7.38 7.44 -13.38
C CYS A 6 7.46 5.93 -13.07
N PHE A 7 7.17 5.07 -14.05
CA PHE A 7 7.32 3.61 -14.01
C PHE A 7 8.02 3.14 -15.30
N SER A 8 8.89 2.14 -15.20
CA SER A 8 9.67 1.61 -16.33
C SER A 8 10.12 0.15 -16.13
N PRO A 9 10.53 -0.52 -17.22
CA PRO A 9 11.16 -1.83 -17.15
C PRO A 9 12.38 -1.84 -16.21
N ALA A 10 12.67 -3.01 -15.64
CA ALA A 10 13.78 -3.21 -14.71
C ALA A 10 14.57 -4.49 -15.05
N HIS A 11 15.81 -4.58 -14.55
CA HIS A 11 16.53 -5.84 -14.46
C HIS A 11 16.06 -6.55 -13.18
N ILE A 12 15.12 -7.48 -13.33
CA ILE A 12 14.45 -8.17 -12.23
C ILE A 12 15.09 -9.52 -12.04
N LEU A 13 15.58 -9.78 -10.83
CA LEU A 13 16.20 -11.04 -10.44
C LEU A 13 15.16 -11.99 -9.84
N LEU A 14 15.28 -13.27 -10.16
CA LEU A 14 14.38 -14.32 -9.69
C LEU A 14 15.19 -15.50 -9.11
N PRO A 15 14.63 -16.21 -8.12
CA PRO A 15 15.25 -17.42 -7.59
C PRO A 15 15.35 -18.51 -8.66
N SER A 16 16.24 -19.47 -8.44
CA SER A 16 16.35 -20.67 -9.26
C SER A 16 14.99 -21.38 -9.35
N GLU A 17 14.69 -22.00 -10.51
CA GLU A 17 13.44 -22.78 -10.73
C GLU A 17 13.26 -23.96 -9.79
N GLN A 18 14.35 -24.41 -9.17
CA GLN A 18 14.31 -25.53 -8.22
C GLN A 18 13.72 -25.12 -6.85
N ILE A 19 13.65 -23.82 -6.58
CA ILE A 19 13.13 -23.29 -5.31
C ILE A 19 11.62 -23.11 -5.44
N LYS A 20 10.86 -23.81 -4.60
CA LYS A 20 9.39 -23.69 -4.57
C LYS A 20 8.96 -22.33 -4.07
N LEU A 21 7.97 -21.72 -4.71
CA LEU A 21 7.45 -20.41 -4.28
C LEU A 21 6.87 -20.42 -2.86
N GLU A 22 6.29 -21.55 -2.43
CA GLU A 22 5.80 -21.74 -1.07
C GLU A 22 6.91 -21.60 0.00
N GLN A 23 8.16 -21.92 -0.35
CA GLN A 23 9.32 -21.75 0.53
C GLN A 23 10.03 -20.41 0.32
N TRP A 24 9.97 -19.91 -0.92
CA TRP A 24 10.63 -18.65 -1.29
C TRP A 24 9.85 -17.41 -0.85
N GLY A 25 8.57 -17.31 -1.28
CA GLY A 25 7.78 -16.09 -1.14
C GLY A 25 7.15 -15.95 0.24
N CYS A 26 7.46 -14.90 0.98
CA CYS A 26 6.79 -14.54 2.23
C CYS A 26 6.00 -13.25 2.10
N VAL A 27 5.00 -13.05 2.96
CA VAL A 27 4.15 -11.85 2.96
C VAL A 27 4.94 -10.60 3.35
N ALA A 28 4.41 -9.44 3.01
CA ALA A 28 4.93 -8.13 3.37
C ALA A 28 5.29 -8.03 4.86
N CYS A 29 6.47 -7.51 5.16
CA CYS A 29 7.07 -7.48 6.50
C CYS A 29 6.29 -6.63 7.52
N ASP A 30 5.40 -5.77 7.06
CA ASP A 30 4.52 -4.90 7.85
C ASP A 30 3.16 -5.53 8.17
N GLN A 31 2.98 -6.83 7.83
CA GLN A 31 1.83 -7.61 8.23
C GLN A 31 2.14 -8.44 9.49
N PHE A 32 1.10 -8.91 10.20
CA PHE A 32 1.24 -9.71 11.42
C PHE A 32 2.21 -9.10 12.45
N THR A 33 2.16 -7.77 12.60
CA THR A 33 3.09 -6.98 13.44
C THR A 33 3.00 -7.26 14.94
N SER A 34 1.96 -7.98 15.40
CA SER A 34 1.76 -8.42 16.77
C SER A 34 1.71 -9.93 16.92
N ASP A 35 1.93 -10.69 15.85
CA ASP A 35 1.84 -12.15 15.84
C ASP A 35 3.20 -12.80 15.48
N ARG A 36 4.05 -13.01 16.49
CA ARG A 36 5.32 -13.73 16.32
C ARG A 36 5.13 -15.17 15.86
N SER A 37 4.01 -15.81 16.23
CA SER A 37 3.75 -17.20 15.87
C SER A 37 3.54 -17.40 14.37
N TYR A 38 3.03 -16.38 13.67
CA TYR A 38 2.95 -16.38 12.22
C TYR A 38 4.35 -16.45 11.57
N TRP A 39 5.27 -15.61 12.06
CA TRP A 39 6.62 -15.54 11.50
C TRP A 39 7.45 -16.78 11.84
N GLU A 40 7.27 -17.39 13.03
CA GLU A 40 7.85 -18.69 13.37
C GLU A 40 7.38 -19.81 12.42
N LYS A 41 6.09 -19.81 12.05
CA LYS A 41 5.56 -20.74 11.05
C LYS A 41 6.15 -20.49 9.68
N ALA A 42 6.35 -19.21 9.30
CA ALA A 42 6.99 -18.83 8.03
C ALA A 42 8.44 -19.33 7.98
N GLU A 43 9.21 -19.17 9.06
CA GLU A 43 10.57 -19.70 9.20
C GLU A 43 10.60 -21.23 9.09
N TRP A 44 9.65 -21.91 9.73
CA TRP A 44 9.54 -23.37 9.64
C TRP A 44 9.19 -23.82 8.23
N THR A 45 8.30 -23.13 7.51
CA THR A 45 7.92 -23.42 6.12
C THR A 45 9.11 -23.23 5.18
N ALA A 46 9.92 -22.21 5.39
CA ALA A 46 11.12 -21.91 4.62
C ALA A 46 12.32 -22.80 4.97
N ALA A 47 12.24 -23.58 6.06
CA ALA A 47 13.39 -24.30 6.59
C ALA A 47 14.06 -25.23 5.54
N GLY A 48 15.38 -25.14 5.45
CA GLY A 48 16.18 -25.93 4.52
C GLY A 48 16.16 -25.48 3.06
N SER A 49 15.54 -24.32 2.77
CA SER A 49 15.51 -23.71 1.43
C SER A 49 15.87 -22.22 1.52
N PRO A 50 16.49 -21.65 0.49
CA PRO A 50 16.57 -20.19 0.37
C PRO A 50 15.17 -19.57 0.36
N SER A 51 15.02 -18.41 1.03
CA SER A 51 13.73 -17.72 1.13
C SER A 51 13.90 -16.21 1.13
N ALA A 52 12.94 -15.49 0.55
CA ALA A 52 12.87 -14.04 0.65
C ALA A 52 12.75 -13.57 2.13
N LEU A 53 12.30 -14.43 3.03
CA LEU A 53 12.27 -14.17 4.47
C LEU A 53 13.66 -13.81 5.03
N ASN A 54 14.74 -14.36 4.47
CA ASN A 54 16.11 -14.04 4.87
C ASN A 54 16.60 -12.68 4.35
N LEU A 55 15.83 -12.02 3.48
CA LEU A 55 16.15 -10.72 2.88
C LEU A 55 15.37 -9.56 3.51
N ILE A 56 14.51 -9.84 4.49
CA ILE A 56 13.64 -8.84 5.11
C ILE A 56 13.74 -8.89 6.63
N LEU A 57 13.31 -7.81 7.28
CA LEU A 57 13.09 -7.76 8.73
C LEU A 57 11.59 -7.58 8.99
N PRO A 58 10.87 -8.63 9.45
CA PRO A 58 9.48 -8.48 9.87
C PRO A 58 9.32 -7.45 11.00
N GLU A 59 8.29 -6.60 10.91
CA GLU A 59 8.12 -5.48 11.84
C GLU A 59 7.89 -5.92 13.29
N VAL A 60 7.40 -7.12 13.51
CA VAL A 60 7.24 -7.71 14.85
C VAL A 60 8.57 -7.80 15.62
N TYR A 61 9.71 -7.75 14.92
CA TYR A 61 11.05 -7.83 15.49
C TYR A 61 11.77 -6.48 15.58
N LEU A 62 11.15 -5.36 15.17
CA LEU A 62 11.82 -4.05 15.13
C LEU A 62 12.23 -3.51 16.51
N GLU A 63 11.63 -3.99 17.58
CA GLU A 63 11.92 -3.56 18.96
C GLU A 63 12.86 -4.55 19.68
N ASP A 64 13.35 -5.60 19.01
CA ASP A 64 14.27 -6.56 19.58
C ASP A 64 15.66 -5.94 19.79
N GLU A 65 16.36 -6.35 20.85
CA GLU A 65 17.71 -5.83 21.16
C GLU A 65 18.75 -6.21 20.09
N ASP A 66 18.53 -7.29 19.35
CA ASP A 66 19.45 -7.84 18.36
C ASP A 66 19.20 -7.35 16.92
N VAL A 67 18.36 -6.34 16.70
CA VAL A 67 18.05 -5.76 15.37
C VAL A 67 19.29 -5.44 14.56
N PRO A 68 20.35 -4.81 15.09
CA PRO A 68 21.58 -4.55 14.31
C PRO A 68 22.19 -5.83 13.74
N ARG A 69 22.26 -6.88 14.52
CA ARG A 69 22.78 -8.20 14.10
C ARG A 69 21.88 -8.86 13.04
N LYS A 70 20.56 -8.74 13.18
CA LYS A 70 19.61 -9.23 12.17
C LYS A 70 19.83 -8.52 10.84
N ILE A 71 20.03 -7.19 10.84
CA ILE A 71 20.32 -6.41 9.63
C ILE A 71 21.63 -6.87 8.96
N GLU A 72 22.69 -7.10 9.74
CA GLU A 72 23.96 -7.64 9.19
C GLU A 72 23.73 -9.02 8.54
N THR A 73 22.96 -9.89 9.17
CA THR A 73 22.61 -11.21 8.61
C THR A 73 21.83 -11.09 7.31
N ILE A 74 20.86 -10.16 7.25
CA ILE A 74 20.07 -9.87 6.04
C ILE A 74 20.98 -9.39 4.90
N HIS A 75 21.90 -8.45 5.16
CA HIS A 75 22.83 -7.95 4.15
C HIS A 75 23.76 -9.06 3.64
N ALA A 76 24.26 -9.92 4.53
CA ALA A 76 25.07 -11.08 4.13
C ALA A 76 24.28 -12.06 3.26
N ALA A 77 23.01 -12.32 3.60
CA ALA A 77 22.12 -13.15 2.79
C ALA A 77 21.83 -12.52 1.41
N MET A 78 21.66 -11.20 1.33
CA MET A 78 21.49 -10.49 0.06
C MET A 78 22.70 -10.68 -0.86
N ASP A 79 23.91 -10.56 -0.33
CA ASP A 79 25.14 -10.74 -1.10
C ASP A 79 25.31 -12.20 -1.54
N GLU A 80 25.06 -13.16 -0.67
CA GLU A 80 25.07 -14.58 -0.99
C GLU A 80 24.05 -14.94 -2.07
N TYR A 81 22.80 -14.48 -1.91
CA TYR A 81 21.71 -14.80 -2.81
C TYR A 81 21.92 -14.22 -4.22
N THR A 82 22.55 -13.06 -4.30
CA THR A 82 22.95 -12.49 -5.60
C THR A 82 23.90 -13.39 -6.37
N GLN A 83 24.72 -14.19 -5.68
CA GLN A 83 25.73 -15.04 -6.29
C GLN A 83 25.24 -16.48 -6.55
N SER A 84 24.35 -17.00 -5.71
CA SER A 84 24.06 -18.43 -5.69
C SER A 84 22.58 -18.80 -5.86
N VAL A 85 21.66 -17.90 -5.51
CA VAL A 85 20.21 -18.17 -5.44
C VAL A 85 19.44 -17.50 -6.57
N LEU A 86 19.71 -16.22 -6.83
CA LEU A 86 19.04 -15.40 -7.85
C LEU A 86 19.69 -15.58 -9.21
N THR A 87 19.48 -16.77 -9.79
CA THR A 87 20.17 -17.24 -11.01
C THR A 87 19.43 -16.93 -12.31
N ARG A 88 18.23 -16.34 -12.21
CA ARG A 88 17.40 -15.98 -13.37
C ARG A 88 17.13 -14.48 -13.36
N ALA A 89 16.91 -13.93 -14.55
CA ALA A 89 16.55 -12.52 -14.70
C ALA A 89 15.49 -12.30 -15.79
N VAL A 90 14.83 -11.15 -15.68
CA VAL A 90 13.94 -10.56 -16.69
C VAL A 90 14.40 -9.14 -16.93
N ASP A 91 14.71 -8.81 -18.20
CA ASP A 91 15.02 -7.44 -18.63
C ASP A 91 13.77 -6.80 -19.21
N GLY A 92 12.87 -6.34 -18.34
CA GLY A 92 11.57 -5.86 -18.74
C GLY A 92 10.65 -5.59 -17.55
N CYS A 93 9.38 -5.93 -17.72
CA CYS A 93 8.39 -6.00 -16.66
C CYS A 93 7.98 -7.47 -16.44
N ILE A 94 7.31 -7.74 -15.33
CA ILE A 94 6.63 -9.03 -15.11
C ILE A 94 5.14 -8.75 -15.00
N TYR A 95 4.34 -9.37 -15.85
CA TYR A 95 2.89 -9.44 -15.66
C TYR A 95 2.59 -10.52 -14.63
N VAL A 96 1.79 -10.19 -13.62
CA VAL A 96 1.48 -11.06 -12.47
C VAL A 96 -0.01 -11.31 -12.38
N GLU A 97 -0.38 -12.57 -12.14
CA GLU A 97 -1.71 -12.95 -11.67
C GLU A 97 -1.59 -13.59 -10.29
N ARG A 98 -2.28 -13.02 -9.31
CA ARG A 98 -2.41 -13.56 -7.97
C ARG A 98 -3.84 -14.04 -7.75
N THR A 99 -4.03 -15.35 -7.59
CA THR A 99 -5.31 -15.94 -7.18
C THR A 99 -5.37 -15.98 -5.66
N GLU A 100 -6.26 -15.21 -5.07
CA GLU A 100 -6.51 -15.14 -3.64
C GLU A 100 -7.33 -16.35 -3.17
N GLN A 101 -7.43 -16.57 -1.85
CA GLN A 101 -8.26 -17.67 -1.30
C GLN A 101 -9.74 -17.53 -1.66
N SER A 102 -10.22 -16.34 -1.87
CA SER A 102 -11.56 -16.04 -2.37
C SER A 102 -11.83 -16.53 -3.81
N GLY A 103 -10.77 -16.93 -4.54
CA GLY A 103 -10.80 -17.25 -5.96
C GLY A 103 -10.71 -16.04 -6.88
N ARG A 104 -10.63 -14.83 -6.35
CA ARG A 104 -10.41 -13.62 -7.15
C ARG A 104 -8.99 -13.60 -7.70
N VAL A 105 -8.84 -13.08 -8.91
CA VAL A 105 -7.54 -12.96 -9.58
C VAL A 105 -7.15 -11.49 -9.68
N ARG A 106 -6.13 -11.09 -8.92
CA ARG A 106 -5.53 -9.78 -9.02
C ARG A 106 -4.46 -9.78 -10.10
N GLN A 107 -4.52 -8.81 -10.99
CA GLN A 107 -3.57 -8.59 -12.07
C GLN A 107 -2.67 -7.40 -11.76
N GLY A 108 -1.39 -7.52 -12.09
CA GLY A 108 -0.41 -6.45 -11.85
C GLY A 108 0.75 -6.47 -12.84
N LEU A 109 1.50 -5.37 -12.85
CA LEU A 109 2.76 -5.24 -13.57
C LEU A 109 3.87 -4.90 -12.59
N VAL A 110 4.91 -5.74 -12.52
CA VAL A 110 6.12 -5.47 -11.73
C VAL A 110 7.15 -4.78 -12.60
N GLY A 111 7.64 -3.65 -12.13
CA GLY A 111 8.70 -2.86 -12.74
C GLY A 111 9.27 -1.87 -11.73
N LYS A 112 10.10 -0.95 -12.16
CA LYS A 112 10.70 0.05 -11.27
C LYS A 112 10.01 1.40 -11.40
N ILE A 113 9.78 2.06 -10.27
CA ILE A 113 9.31 3.45 -10.18
C ILE A 113 10.49 4.40 -9.93
N ASP A 114 10.40 5.61 -10.46
CA ASP A 114 11.40 6.67 -10.25
C ASP A 114 11.11 7.40 -8.92
N LEU A 115 12.02 7.30 -7.95
CA LEU A 115 11.90 8.01 -6.68
C LEU A 115 11.95 9.53 -6.84
N GLU A 116 12.48 10.07 -7.97
CA GLU A 116 12.38 11.49 -8.29
C GLU A 116 10.95 11.91 -8.69
N ALA A 117 10.14 10.99 -9.20
CA ALA A 117 8.74 11.23 -9.51
C ALA A 117 7.80 11.03 -8.30
N TYR A 118 8.34 10.58 -7.15
CA TYR A 118 7.59 10.35 -5.91
C TYR A 118 7.87 11.42 -4.86
N SER A 119 6.81 11.86 -4.18
CA SER A 119 6.92 12.70 -3.00
C SER A 119 5.80 12.38 -2.00
N TYR A 120 6.17 12.23 -0.74
CA TYR A 120 5.23 12.06 0.38
C TYR A 120 5.06 13.35 1.21
N ALA A 121 5.65 14.45 0.77
CA ALA A 121 5.43 15.74 1.42
C ALA A 121 3.96 16.19 1.27
N GLU A 122 3.45 16.85 2.27
CA GLU A 122 2.10 17.42 2.24
C GLU A 122 1.96 18.43 1.09
N GLY A 123 0.87 18.33 0.33
CA GLY A 123 0.62 19.17 -0.84
C GLY A 123 1.53 18.91 -2.04
N ALA A 124 2.26 17.78 -2.05
CA ALA A 124 3.14 17.42 -3.17
C ALA A 124 2.39 17.36 -4.50
N LYS A 125 3.09 17.79 -5.56
CA LYS A 125 2.60 17.80 -6.95
C LYS A 125 3.31 16.76 -7.83
N ALA A 126 3.86 15.72 -7.19
CA ALA A 126 4.57 14.64 -7.87
C ALA A 126 3.62 13.72 -8.64
N ASP A 127 4.12 13.03 -9.66
CA ASP A 127 3.35 12.05 -10.44
C ASP A 127 2.92 10.85 -9.61
N ILE A 128 3.72 10.51 -8.58
CA ILE A 128 3.44 9.46 -7.60
C ILE A 128 3.25 10.13 -6.25
N ARG A 129 2.12 9.85 -5.60
CA ARG A 129 1.79 10.36 -4.27
C ARG A 129 1.30 9.24 -3.36
N PRO A 130 1.51 9.33 -2.03
CA PRO A 130 0.94 8.38 -1.08
C PRO A 130 -0.58 8.49 -1.04
N SER A 131 -1.26 7.40 -0.75
CA SER A 131 -2.70 7.42 -0.47
C SER A 131 -3.01 7.93 0.93
N GLU A 132 -2.12 7.67 1.90
CA GLU A 132 -2.29 8.02 3.30
C GLU A 132 -1.08 8.79 3.83
N HIS A 133 -1.27 9.49 4.94
CA HIS A 133 -0.18 10.16 5.66
C HIS A 133 0.95 9.20 6.01
N THR A 134 2.16 9.57 5.62
CA THR A 134 3.38 8.86 6.01
C THR A 134 3.79 9.26 7.43
N VAL A 135 3.88 8.28 8.32
CA VAL A 135 4.31 8.50 9.71
C VAL A 135 5.83 8.55 9.75
N GLU A 136 6.40 9.75 9.90
CA GLU A 136 7.86 9.96 9.83
C GLU A 136 8.66 9.11 10.82
N SER A 137 8.14 8.88 12.04
CA SER A 137 8.81 8.04 13.04
C SER A 137 8.95 6.56 12.62
N ARG A 138 8.21 6.10 11.64
CA ARG A 138 8.29 4.74 11.08
C ARG A 138 9.34 4.60 9.99
N ILE A 139 9.90 5.69 9.47
CA ILE A 139 10.87 5.69 8.39
C ILE A 139 12.26 5.20 8.87
N PRO A 140 12.86 5.72 9.97
CA PRO A 140 14.23 5.39 10.36
C PRO A 140 14.53 3.89 10.55
N PRO A 141 13.67 3.07 11.20
CA PRO A 141 13.94 1.64 11.34
C PRO A 141 14.03 0.91 9.99
N ARG A 142 13.19 1.29 9.03
CA ARG A 142 13.19 0.70 7.67
C ARG A 142 14.37 1.17 6.84
N MET A 143 14.78 2.44 7.01
CA MET A 143 16.00 2.96 6.41
C MET A 143 17.23 2.18 6.91
N ALA A 144 17.26 1.79 8.19
CA ALA A 144 18.37 1.03 8.74
C ALA A 144 18.58 -0.31 8.00
N VAL A 145 17.49 -1.00 7.63
CA VAL A 145 17.56 -2.22 6.80
C VAL A 145 18.03 -1.89 5.37
N ARG A 146 17.51 -0.83 4.75
CA ARG A 146 17.82 -0.48 3.35
C ARG A 146 19.22 0.11 3.18
N ARG A 147 19.72 0.87 4.16
CA ARG A 147 21.09 1.39 4.13
C ARG A 147 22.08 0.24 4.09
N GLY A 148 22.94 0.25 3.07
CA GLY A 148 23.92 -0.81 2.89
C GLY A 148 23.38 -2.08 2.24
N ALA A 149 22.08 -2.25 2.03
CA ALA A 149 21.53 -3.38 1.29
C ALA A 149 22.02 -3.40 -0.17
N SER A 150 22.36 -4.58 -0.68
CA SER A 150 22.73 -4.79 -2.09
C SER A 150 21.52 -5.08 -2.97
N LEU A 151 20.45 -5.59 -2.37
CA LEU A 151 19.20 -5.95 -3.02
C LEU A 151 18.02 -5.19 -2.41
N GLU A 152 16.96 -5.10 -3.17
CA GLU A 152 15.61 -4.88 -2.67
C GLU A 152 14.69 -6.02 -3.10
N THR A 153 13.72 -6.34 -2.26
CA THR A 153 12.60 -7.22 -2.58
C THR A 153 11.33 -6.51 -2.14
N PRO A 154 10.50 -6.02 -3.07
CA PRO A 154 9.44 -5.10 -2.76
C PRO A 154 8.11 -5.79 -2.43
N HIS A 155 7.35 -5.16 -1.53
CA HIS A 155 5.93 -5.42 -1.37
C HIS A 155 5.06 -4.21 -1.75
N ILE A 156 5.66 -3.18 -2.33
CA ILE A 156 4.97 -1.93 -2.67
C ILE A 156 3.97 -2.19 -3.78
N MET A 157 2.72 -1.83 -3.52
CA MET A 157 1.63 -1.88 -4.48
C MET A 157 1.23 -0.46 -4.88
N MET A 158 1.38 -0.16 -6.16
CA MET A 158 0.95 1.09 -6.78
C MET A 158 -0.43 0.90 -7.39
N LEU A 159 -1.27 1.91 -7.33
CA LEU A 159 -2.58 1.93 -7.97
C LEU A 159 -2.57 2.88 -9.16
N ALA A 160 -3.08 2.42 -10.28
CA ALA A 160 -3.44 3.24 -11.43
C ALA A 160 -4.95 3.43 -11.46
N ASP A 161 -5.42 4.66 -11.72
CA ASP A 161 -6.82 4.96 -11.94
C ASP A 161 -7.13 4.84 -13.44
N ASP A 162 -7.28 3.58 -13.90
CA ASP A 162 -7.46 3.22 -15.31
C ASP A 162 -8.82 2.51 -15.56
N PRO A 163 -9.95 3.26 -15.57
CA PRO A 163 -11.25 2.67 -15.83
C PRO A 163 -11.38 2.11 -17.26
N GLY A 164 -10.51 2.52 -18.17
CA GLY A 164 -10.45 2.02 -19.54
C GLY A 164 -9.70 0.69 -19.68
N CYS A 165 -9.08 0.17 -18.61
CA CYS A 165 -8.29 -1.07 -18.64
C CYS A 165 -7.23 -1.06 -19.75
N THR A 166 -6.47 0.04 -19.87
CA THR A 166 -5.54 0.25 -20.99
C THR A 166 -4.09 -0.14 -20.67
N LEU A 167 -3.75 -0.26 -19.37
CA LEU A 167 -2.37 -0.46 -18.91
C LEU A 167 -2.02 -1.95 -18.71
N ILE A 168 -2.79 -2.66 -17.90
CA ILE A 168 -2.45 -4.00 -17.38
C ILE A 168 -3.16 -5.09 -18.17
N GLU A 169 -4.46 -4.93 -18.34
CA GLU A 169 -5.35 -5.92 -18.93
C GLU A 169 -4.95 -6.36 -20.36
N PRO A 170 -4.51 -5.44 -21.25
CA PRO A 170 -4.07 -5.82 -22.60
C PRO A 170 -2.79 -6.69 -22.61
N ILE A 171 -1.97 -6.60 -21.56
CA ILE A 171 -0.82 -7.48 -21.41
C ILE A 171 -1.29 -8.87 -20.98
N GLY A 172 -2.24 -8.94 -20.06
CA GLY A 172 -2.86 -10.18 -19.60
C GLY A 172 -3.53 -10.97 -20.72
N GLU A 173 -4.20 -10.31 -21.66
CA GLU A 173 -4.78 -10.93 -22.85
C GLU A 173 -3.74 -11.64 -23.73
N LYS A 174 -2.49 -11.17 -23.69
CA LYS A 174 -1.38 -11.74 -24.49
C LYS A 174 -0.52 -12.73 -23.68
N LYS A 175 -0.86 -13.04 -22.41
CA LYS A 175 -0.02 -13.87 -21.54
C LYS A 175 0.35 -15.24 -22.10
N ALA A 176 -0.51 -15.83 -22.93
CA ALA A 176 -0.23 -17.10 -23.59
C ALA A 176 0.97 -17.05 -24.56
N GLN A 177 1.37 -15.85 -25.01
CA GLN A 177 2.51 -15.61 -25.88
C GLN A 177 3.78 -15.22 -25.09
N LEU A 178 3.65 -14.99 -23.78
CA LEU A 178 4.74 -14.58 -22.93
C LEU A 178 5.42 -15.77 -22.24
N ARG A 179 6.70 -15.62 -21.95
CA ARG A 179 7.46 -16.61 -21.19
C ARG A 179 7.05 -16.57 -19.71
N LYS A 180 6.45 -17.68 -19.23
CA LYS A 180 6.16 -17.80 -17.80
C LYS A 180 7.47 -17.89 -17.03
N VAL A 181 7.62 -17.13 -15.97
CA VAL A 181 8.87 -17.04 -15.20
C VAL A 181 8.75 -17.64 -13.80
N TYR A 182 7.56 -17.69 -13.25
CA TYR A 182 7.27 -18.41 -12.01
C TYR A 182 5.79 -18.75 -11.92
N GLU A 183 5.47 -19.80 -11.18
CA GLU A 183 4.12 -20.10 -10.71
C GLU A 183 4.18 -21.02 -9.48
N GLY A 184 3.21 -20.92 -8.60
CA GLY A 184 3.09 -21.80 -7.43
C GLY A 184 2.21 -21.23 -6.33
N GLU A 185 1.98 -22.10 -5.35
CA GLU A 185 1.33 -21.71 -4.08
C GLU A 185 2.26 -20.79 -3.27
N LEU A 186 1.66 -19.90 -2.49
CA LEU A 186 2.35 -19.04 -1.55
C LEU A 186 2.19 -19.58 -0.12
N MET A 187 3.22 -19.37 0.73
CA MET A 187 3.20 -19.89 2.09
C MET A 187 2.01 -19.36 2.91
N LEU A 188 1.62 -20.18 3.89
CA LEU A 188 0.65 -19.82 4.95
C LEU A 188 -0.68 -19.27 4.42
N GLY A 189 -1.18 -19.87 3.36
CA GLY A 189 -2.47 -19.49 2.80
C GLY A 189 -2.45 -18.26 1.92
N GLY A 190 -1.28 -17.86 1.42
CA GLY A 190 -1.15 -16.73 0.51
C GLY A 190 -1.84 -16.91 -0.85
N GLY A 191 -2.46 -18.05 -1.15
CA GLY A 191 -3.06 -18.35 -2.46
C GLY A 191 -2.01 -18.72 -3.50
N TYR A 192 -2.37 -18.57 -4.77
CA TYR A 192 -1.53 -18.97 -5.90
C TYR A 192 -1.06 -17.75 -6.69
N ILE A 193 0.18 -17.75 -7.16
CA ILE A 193 0.74 -16.67 -7.99
C ILE A 193 1.38 -17.24 -9.25
N ALA A 194 1.26 -16.51 -10.36
CA ALA A 194 1.99 -16.77 -11.60
C ALA A 194 2.47 -15.47 -12.22
N GLY A 195 3.67 -15.51 -12.82
CA GLY A 195 4.30 -14.34 -13.46
C GLY A 195 4.81 -14.66 -14.87
N TRP A 196 4.71 -13.69 -15.76
CA TRP A 196 5.16 -13.77 -17.14
C TRP A 196 6.05 -12.60 -17.49
N ALA A 197 7.19 -12.87 -18.15
CA ALA A 197 8.13 -11.85 -18.61
C ALA A 197 7.54 -11.04 -19.76
N VAL A 198 7.58 -9.72 -19.63
CA VAL A 198 7.20 -8.74 -20.65
C VAL A 198 8.48 -8.07 -21.12
N GLU A 199 9.14 -8.67 -22.12
CA GLU A 199 10.44 -8.23 -22.65
C GLU A 199 10.32 -7.72 -24.10
N ASP A 200 9.18 -7.92 -24.75
CA ASP A 200 8.91 -7.44 -26.10
C ASP A 200 8.89 -5.91 -26.16
N PRO A 201 9.73 -5.26 -26.97
CA PRO A 201 9.79 -3.81 -27.06
C PRO A 201 8.44 -3.15 -27.45
N ALA A 202 7.60 -3.82 -28.24
CA ALA A 202 6.29 -3.28 -28.63
C ALA A 202 5.31 -3.28 -27.43
N LEU A 203 5.35 -4.32 -26.57
CA LEU A 203 4.54 -4.35 -25.35
C LEU A 203 5.05 -3.34 -24.32
N LEU A 204 6.36 -3.19 -24.18
CA LEU A 204 6.95 -2.18 -23.29
C LEU A 204 6.60 -0.75 -23.76
N ALA A 205 6.60 -0.50 -25.07
CA ALA A 205 6.16 0.77 -25.63
C ALA A 205 4.64 1.00 -25.43
N GLN A 206 3.82 -0.04 -25.47
CA GLN A 206 2.38 0.05 -25.16
C GLN A 206 2.16 0.43 -23.70
N ILE A 207 2.89 -0.18 -22.76
CA ILE A 207 2.85 0.18 -21.32
C ILE A 207 3.25 1.65 -21.11
N ASP A 208 4.35 2.09 -21.73
CA ASP A 208 4.82 3.49 -21.62
C ASP A 208 3.76 4.47 -22.18
N ALA A 209 3.17 4.17 -23.33
CA ALA A 209 2.12 5.00 -23.92
C ALA A 209 0.87 5.09 -23.02
N ALA A 210 0.44 3.97 -22.44
CA ALA A 210 -0.71 3.96 -21.52
C ALA A 210 -0.43 4.80 -20.27
N LEU A 211 0.76 4.67 -19.66
CA LEU A 211 1.17 5.49 -18.51
C LEU A 211 1.26 6.98 -18.86
N GLN A 212 1.81 7.33 -20.02
CA GLN A 212 1.86 8.72 -20.48
C GLN A 212 0.46 9.30 -20.67
N GLN A 213 -0.48 8.52 -21.20
CA GLN A 213 -1.87 8.93 -21.34
C GLN A 213 -2.54 9.12 -19.99
N LEU A 214 -2.40 8.18 -19.06
CA LEU A 214 -2.96 8.26 -17.70
C LEU A 214 -2.40 9.46 -16.92
N GLY A 215 -1.11 9.77 -17.09
CA GLY A 215 -0.43 10.92 -16.46
C GLY A 215 -0.52 12.22 -17.25
N SER A 216 -1.27 12.27 -18.35
CA SER A 216 -1.42 13.49 -19.14
C SER A 216 -2.34 14.50 -18.44
N GLN A 217 -2.05 15.82 -18.62
CA GLN A 217 -2.92 16.88 -18.10
C GLN A 217 -4.33 16.81 -18.69
N GLU A 218 -4.45 16.44 -19.97
CA GLU A 218 -5.74 16.33 -20.66
C GLU A 218 -6.61 15.23 -20.04
N ALA A 219 -6.06 14.03 -19.85
CA ALA A 219 -6.78 12.92 -19.20
C ALA A 219 -7.13 13.24 -17.76
N PHE A 220 -6.22 13.88 -17.02
CA PHE A 220 -6.43 14.31 -15.65
C PHE A 220 -7.58 15.34 -15.55
N ASP A 221 -7.55 16.40 -16.36
CA ASP A 221 -8.58 17.46 -16.35
C ASP A 221 -9.96 16.93 -16.77
N ALA A 222 -9.99 15.95 -17.67
CA ALA A 222 -11.24 15.30 -18.08
C ALA A 222 -11.83 14.43 -16.96
N LYS A 223 -10.96 13.73 -16.20
CA LYS A 223 -11.37 12.81 -15.13
C LYS A 223 -11.72 13.56 -13.85
N TYR A 224 -11.01 14.64 -13.52
CA TYR A 224 -11.17 15.43 -12.29
C TYR A 224 -11.45 16.90 -12.60
N PRO A 225 -12.64 17.22 -13.18
CA PRO A 225 -12.97 18.59 -13.59
C PRO A 225 -12.96 19.60 -12.45
N GLU A 226 -13.19 19.14 -11.20
CA GLU A 226 -13.13 19.96 -9.98
C GLU A 226 -11.69 20.37 -9.63
N ALA A 227 -10.70 19.59 -10.07
CA ALA A 227 -9.26 19.84 -9.86
C ALA A 227 -8.55 20.28 -11.15
N LYS A 228 -9.29 20.78 -12.13
CA LYS A 228 -8.75 21.18 -13.43
C LYS A 228 -7.55 22.12 -13.30
N GLY A 229 -6.46 21.77 -13.99
CA GLY A 229 -5.20 22.52 -13.95
C GLY A 229 -4.30 22.20 -12.74
N ALA A 230 -4.72 21.35 -11.82
CA ALA A 230 -3.82 20.82 -10.81
C ALA A 230 -2.81 19.83 -11.42
N ALA A 231 -1.74 19.53 -10.67
CA ALA A 231 -0.74 18.56 -11.13
C ALA A 231 -1.32 17.15 -11.25
N PRO A 232 -1.16 16.46 -12.38
CA PRO A 232 -1.65 15.11 -12.57
C PRO A 232 -1.13 14.14 -11.50
N LEU A 233 -1.93 13.12 -11.20
CA LEU A 233 -1.56 11.97 -10.38
C LEU A 233 -1.60 10.75 -11.28
N THR A 234 -0.43 10.20 -11.60
CA THR A 234 -0.32 9.02 -12.47
C THR A 234 -0.53 7.74 -11.68
N LEU A 235 0.14 7.64 -10.52
CA LEU A 235 0.07 6.48 -9.63
C LEU A 235 -0.10 6.93 -8.18
N ALA A 236 -0.93 6.22 -7.44
CA ALA A 236 -1.03 6.35 -5.99
C ALA A 236 -0.39 5.14 -5.29
N VAL A 237 0.23 5.35 -4.13
CA VAL A 237 0.72 4.22 -3.32
C VAL A 237 -0.48 3.60 -2.63
N GLY A 238 -0.83 2.37 -3.00
CA GLY A 238 -1.94 1.65 -2.38
C GLY A 238 -1.53 0.93 -1.11
N ASP A 239 -0.36 0.28 -1.13
CA ASP A 239 0.23 -0.41 0.03
C ASP A 239 1.75 -0.24 0.04
N GLY A 240 2.39 -0.34 1.22
CA GLY A 240 3.84 -0.13 1.36
C GLY A 240 4.24 1.35 1.42
N ASN A 241 3.36 2.27 1.84
CA ASN A 241 3.64 3.72 1.94
C ASN A 241 4.94 4.02 2.70
N HIS A 242 5.16 3.39 3.88
CA HIS A 242 6.37 3.62 4.67
C HIS A 242 7.63 3.02 4.02
N SER A 243 7.51 1.90 3.31
CA SER A 243 8.63 1.28 2.59
C SER A 243 9.08 2.13 1.43
N LEU A 244 8.14 2.70 0.65
CA LEU A 244 8.48 3.62 -0.43
C LEU A 244 9.07 4.94 0.10
N ALA A 245 8.49 5.49 1.17
CA ALA A 245 9.03 6.68 1.83
C ALA A 245 10.46 6.45 2.35
N SER A 246 10.74 5.27 2.90
CA SER A 246 12.09 4.90 3.34
C SER A 246 13.07 4.75 2.18
N ALA A 247 12.62 4.17 1.05
CA ALA A 247 13.43 4.12 -0.17
C ALA A 247 13.77 5.53 -0.68
N LYS A 248 12.77 6.44 -0.70
CA LYS A 248 12.96 7.85 -1.06
C LYS A 248 13.94 8.54 -0.11
N ALA A 249 13.78 8.38 1.20
CA ALA A 249 14.66 8.99 2.18
C ALA A 249 16.13 8.49 2.05
N CYS A 250 16.35 7.18 1.83
CA CYS A 250 17.67 6.65 1.55
C CYS A 250 18.27 7.22 0.25
N TRP A 251 17.45 7.40 -0.79
CA TRP A 251 17.89 8.03 -2.03
C TRP A 251 18.29 9.50 -1.81
N GLU A 252 17.49 10.26 -1.06
CA GLU A 252 17.80 11.68 -0.77
C GLU A 252 19.07 11.85 0.10
N GLU A 253 19.39 10.87 0.95
CA GLU A 253 20.68 10.84 1.68
C GLU A 253 21.87 10.53 0.76
N LEU A 254 21.69 9.63 -0.19
CA LEU A 254 22.76 9.20 -1.12
C LEU A 254 23.00 10.23 -2.22
N LYS A 255 21.94 10.79 -2.78
CA LYS A 255 21.95 11.68 -3.95
C LYS A 255 22.96 12.83 -3.88
N PRO A 256 23.15 13.54 -2.74
CA PRO A 256 24.16 14.62 -2.65
C PRO A 256 25.59 14.16 -2.82
N THR A 257 25.89 12.88 -2.58
CA THR A 257 27.25 12.31 -2.72
C THR A 257 27.61 11.94 -4.16
N LEU A 258 26.64 11.95 -5.06
CA LEU A 258 26.75 11.51 -6.45
C LEU A 258 26.90 12.70 -7.41
N THR A 259 27.63 12.51 -8.51
CA THR A 259 27.67 13.47 -9.63
C THR A 259 26.31 13.51 -10.34
N PRO A 260 25.98 14.58 -11.11
CA PRO A 260 24.73 14.64 -11.87
C PRO A 260 24.52 13.43 -12.80
N GLU A 261 25.56 12.96 -13.48
CA GLU A 261 25.52 11.80 -14.36
C GLU A 261 25.24 10.50 -13.58
N GLN A 262 25.91 10.30 -12.45
CA GLN A 262 25.66 9.15 -11.58
C GLN A 262 24.22 9.14 -11.06
N ARG A 263 23.66 10.30 -10.70
CA ARG A 263 22.26 10.41 -10.23
C ARG A 263 21.26 9.90 -11.25
N GLU A 264 21.51 10.07 -12.53
CA GLU A 264 20.58 9.62 -13.59
C GLU A 264 20.52 8.10 -13.70
N HIS A 265 21.61 7.42 -13.43
CA HIS A 265 21.76 5.98 -13.69
C HIS A 265 21.86 5.14 -12.43
N HIS A 266 22.11 5.74 -11.26
CA HIS A 266 22.31 5.01 -10.01
C HIS A 266 21.11 4.11 -9.68
N PRO A 267 21.32 2.80 -9.40
CA PRO A 267 20.22 1.86 -9.17
C PRO A 267 19.36 2.24 -7.96
N ALA A 268 19.90 2.88 -6.93
CA ALA A 268 19.13 3.32 -5.75
C ALA A 268 18.14 4.47 -6.03
N ARG A 269 18.21 5.16 -7.19
CA ARG A 269 17.20 6.13 -7.64
C ARG A 269 15.84 5.49 -7.86
N TRP A 270 15.81 4.20 -8.09
CA TRP A 270 14.63 3.46 -8.47
C TRP A 270 14.18 2.53 -7.36
N CYS A 271 12.90 2.18 -7.36
CA CYS A 271 12.35 1.19 -6.45
C CYS A 271 11.44 0.24 -7.22
N LEU A 272 11.62 -1.07 -7.02
CA LEU A 272 10.76 -2.07 -7.65
C LEU A 272 9.38 -2.04 -7.00
N ALA A 273 8.32 -2.09 -7.79
CA ALA A 273 6.94 -2.07 -7.32
C ALA A 273 6.00 -2.84 -8.27
N GLU A 274 4.85 -3.28 -7.76
CA GLU A 274 3.75 -3.82 -8.55
C GLU A 274 2.72 -2.73 -8.79
N VAL A 275 2.31 -2.50 -10.03
CA VAL A 275 1.22 -1.60 -10.40
C VAL A 275 -0.03 -2.42 -10.64
N CYS A 276 -1.13 -2.06 -9.97
CA CYS A 276 -2.45 -2.66 -10.13
C CYS A 276 -3.47 -1.61 -10.59
N ASN A 277 -4.50 -2.04 -11.30
CA ASN A 277 -5.62 -1.17 -11.65
C ASN A 277 -6.59 -1.11 -10.46
N VAL A 278 -6.87 0.08 -9.92
CA VAL A 278 -7.80 0.24 -8.80
C VAL A 278 -9.21 -0.27 -9.15
N HIS A 279 -9.57 -0.22 -10.44
CA HIS A 279 -10.88 -0.69 -10.93
C HIS A 279 -10.96 -2.22 -11.08
N SER A 280 -9.86 -2.96 -10.90
CA SER A 280 -9.89 -4.42 -10.92
C SER A 280 -10.91 -4.96 -9.91
N PRO A 281 -11.76 -5.96 -10.29
CA PRO A 281 -12.69 -6.59 -9.36
C PRO A 281 -12.01 -7.25 -8.15
N ALA A 282 -10.75 -7.64 -8.29
CA ALA A 282 -9.97 -8.24 -7.22
C ALA A 282 -9.42 -7.22 -6.20
N ILE A 283 -9.42 -5.93 -6.51
CA ILE A 283 -9.06 -4.90 -5.56
C ILE A 283 -10.31 -4.51 -4.78
N GLU A 284 -10.46 -5.01 -3.58
CA GLU A 284 -11.48 -4.54 -2.65
C GLU A 284 -10.91 -3.46 -1.74
N ILE A 285 -11.66 -2.39 -1.59
CA ILE A 285 -11.32 -1.28 -0.69
C ILE A 285 -12.37 -1.25 0.40
N GLU A 286 -11.99 -1.68 1.59
CA GLU A 286 -12.87 -1.74 2.74
C GLU A 286 -12.62 -0.57 3.69
N PRO A 287 -13.67 0.06 4.22
CA PRO A 287 -13.51 1.10 5.21
C PRO A 287 -12.93 0.50 6.51
N ILE A 288 -12.02 1.22 7.13
CA ILE A 288 -11.56 0.88 8.48
C ILE A 288 -12.43 1.67 9.46
N HIS A 289 -13.16 0.97 10.30
CA HIS A 289 -14.04 1.55 11.31
C HIS A 289 -13.26 2.03 12.54
N ARG A 290 -13.81 2.96 13.29
CA ARG A 290 -13.23 3.49 14.53
C ARG A 290 -14.04 2.97 15.69
N VAL A 291 -13.37 2.41 16.71
CA VAL A 291 -14.00 1.92 17.94
C VAL A 291 -13.38 2.64 19.13
N LEU A 292 -14.21 3.34 19.89
CA LEU A 292 -13.80 3.97 21.14
C LEU A 292 -14.10 3.03 22.31
N PHE A 293 -13.13 2.85 23.19
CA PHE A 293 -13.27 2.09 24.43
C PHE A 293 -13.17 2.99 25.66
N ASN A 294 -13.65 2.52 26.79
CA ASN A 294 -13.71 3.24 28.06
C ASN A 294 -14.59 4.50 27.99
N VAL A 295 -15.65 4.44 27.21
CA VAL A 295 -16.58 5.57 26.97
C VAL A 295 -18.03 5.09 27.03
N ASP A 296 -18.91 6.00 27.41
CA ASP A 296 -20.37 5.79 27.34
C ASP A 296 -20.92 6.27 25.98
N CYS A 297 -21.79 5.47 25.37
CA CYS A 297 -22.32 5.76 24.03
C CYS A 297 -23.18 7.04 24.02
N GLY A 298 -23.93 7.30 25.08
CA GLY A 298 -24.71 8.54 25.19
C GLY A 298 -23.81 9.76 25.34
N ALA A 299 -22.73 9.63 26.13
CA ALA A 299 -21.74 10.70 26.27
C ALA A 299 -21.03 11.01 24.95
N VAL A 300 -20.64 9.98 24.17
CA VAL A 300 -20.05 10.15 22.84
C VAL A 300 -21.04 10.88 21.90
N LEU A 301 -22.31 10.45 21.88
CA LEU A 301 -23.33 11.07 21.02
C LEU A 301 -23.58 12.54 21.39
N LEU A 302 -23.71 12.86 22.68
CA LEU A 302 -23.90 14.24 23.14
C LEU A 302 -22.67 15.12 22.81
N ALA A 303 -21.47 14.58 23.00
CA ALA A 303 -20.25 15.27 22.64
C ALA A 303 -20.15 15.52 21.12
N LEU A 304 -20.55 14.55 20.31
CA LEU A 304 -20.59 14.66 18.85
C LEU A 304 -21.54 15.74 18.38
N ILE A 305 -22.75 15.80 18.95
CA ILE A 305 -23.75 16.84 18.65
C ILE A 305 -23.18 18.22 19.01
N ALA A 306 -22.66 18.39 20.24
CA ALA A 306 -22.11 19.66 20.69
C ALA A 306 -20.89 20.13 19.86
N TRP A 307 -20.02 19.19 19.50
CA TRP A 307 -18.89 19.46 18.61
C TRP A 307 -19.34 19.87 17.22
N SER A 308 -20.31 19.15 16.67
CA SER A 308 -20.89 19.44 15.36
C SER A 308 -21.48 20.84 15.29
N ASP A 309 -22.24 21.25 16.31
CA ASP A 309 -22.81 22.58 16.40
C ASP A 309 -21.71 23.67 16.49
N SER A 310 -20.70 23.42 17.31
CA SER A 310 -19.58 24.35 17.49
C SER A 310 -18.74 24.54 16.21
N ASN A 311 -18.70 23.54 15.33
CA ASN A 311 -18.00 23.58 14.06
C ASN A 311 -18.91 23.87 12.86
N ASN A 312 -20.18 24.21 13.08
CA ASN A 312 -21.18 24.44 12.04
C ASN A 312 -21.34 23.24 11.08
N ALA A 313 -21.03 22.03 11.55
CA ALA A 313 -21.13 20.81 10.74
C ALA A 313 -22.57 20.33 10.62
N GLY A 314 -23.40 20.53 11.64
CA GLY A 314 -24.77 20.06 11.73
C GLY A 314 -24.85 18.54 11.69
N ILE A 315 -25.57 17.93 12.67
CA ILE A 315 -25.77 16.48 12.66
C ILE A 315 -27.26 16.18 12.56
N CYS A 316 -27.62 15.24 11.68
CA CYS A 316 -28.96 14.73 11.50
C CYS A 316 -29.04 13.25 11.82
N PHE A 317 -30.19 12.81 12.37
CA PHE A 317 -30.50 11.40 12.47
C PHE A 317 -31.07 10.91 11.13
N GLY A 318 -30.57 9.75 10.67
CA GLY A 318 -30.95 9.15 9.41
C GLY A 318 -29.90 9.37 8.31
N ASP A 319 -30.19 8.75 7.16
CA ASP A 319 -29.34 8.83 5.97
C ASP A 319 -29.66 10.12 5.20
N ALA A 320 -29.03 11.22 5.59
CA ALA A 320 -29.07 12.45 4.81
C ALA A 320 -28.01 12.41 3.72
N LYS A 321 -28.11 13.22 2.73
CA LYS A 321 -27.49 13.16 1.41
C LYS A 321 -25.95 13.35 1.34
N GLN A 322 -25.23 13.50 2.45
CA GLN A 322 -23.79 13.71 2.41
C GLN A 322 -23.05 12.65 3.22
N GLN A 323 -22.27 13.00 4.18
CA GLN A 323 -21.44 12.05 4.91
C GLN A 323 -22.25 11.32 5.98
N SER A 324 -22.81 10.14 5.66
CA SER A 324 -23.50 9.29 6.60
C SER A 324 -22.57 8.26 7.25
N PHE A 325 -22.91 7.83 8.46
CA PHE A 325 -22.20 6.79 9.22
C PHE A 325 -23.15 6.21 10.28
N THR A 326 -22.82 5.05 10.84
CA THR A 326 -23.57 4.50 11.95
C THR A 326 -22.77 4.62 13.25
N LEU A 327 -23.35 5.28 14.26
CA LEU A 327 -22.83 5.24 15.61
C LEU A 327 -23.46 4.03 16.32
N ALA A 328 -22.64 3.01 16.63
CA ALA A 328 -23.05 1.76 17.23
C ALA A 328 -22.44 1.58 18.62
N GLY A 329 -23.27 1.20 19.58
CA GLY A 329 -22.86 0.77 20.91
C GLY A 329 -23.27 -0.69 21.17
N PRO A 330 -23.11 -1.20 22.40
CA PRO A 330 -23.46 -2.59 22.74
C PRO A 330 -24.92 -2.98 22.43
N HIS A 331 -25.84 -2.02 22.52
CA HIS A 331 -27.27 -2.26 22.43
C HIS A 331 -28.02 -1.32 21.49
N ILE A 332 -27.32 -0.34 20.91
CA ILE A 332 -27.92 0.68 20.04
C ILE A 332 -27.10 0.85 18.77
N ALA A 333 -27.77 1.25 17.71
CA ALA A 333 -27.15 1.70 16.48
C ALA A 333 -28.02 2.82 15.88
N ASN A 334 -27.41 3.98 15.66
CA ASN A 334 -28.05 5.14 15.06
C ASN A 334 -27.35 5.51 13.77
N VAL A 335 -28.08 5.60 12.68
CA VAL A 335 -27.58 6.21 11.46
C VAL A 335 -27.61 7.73 11.64
N LEU A 336 -26.47 8.35 11.42
CA LEU A 336 -26.23 9.80 11.54
C LEU A 336 -25.60 10.32 10.26
N SER A 337 -25.75 11.60 10.00
CA SER A 337 -25.10 12.26 8.87
C SER A 337 -24.76 13.71 9.19
N PHE A 338 -23.67 14.21 8.58
CA PHE A 338 -23.30 15.62 8.64
C PHE A 338 -23.98 16.41 7.53
N GLU A 339 -24.57 17.54 7.87
CA GLU A 339 -25.16 18.47 6.88
C GLU A 339 -24.11 19.25 6.12
N ARG A 340 -23.06 19.68 6.81
CA ARG A 340 -21.94 20.47 6.31
C ARG A 340 -20.63 19.86 6.81
N PRO A 341 -20.20 18.76 6.20
CA PRO A 341 -18.97 18.08 6.64
C PRO A 341 -17.76 19.00 6.55
N ILE A 342 -16.83 18.87 7.50
CA ILE A 342 -15.63 19.70 7.58
C ILE A 342 -14.41 19.13 6.84
N ALA A 343 -14.52 17.90 6.37
CA ALA A 343 -13.50 17.23 5.56
C ALA A 343 -14.13 16.64 4.28
N PRO A 344 -13.35 16.39 3.24
CA PRO A 344 -13.85 15.80 2.00
C PRO A 344 -14.48 14.40 2.15
N LEU A 345 -14.00 13.61 3.11
CA LEU A 345 -14.46 12.25 3.39
C LEU A 345 -15.07 12.14 4.78
N THR A 346 -16.06 11.25 4.93
CA THR A 346 -16.70 10.94 6.23
C THR A 346 -15.67 10.60 7.30
N VAL A 347 -14.67 9.79 6.94
CA VAL A 347 -13.58 9.40 7.84
C VAL A 347 -12.82 10.62 8.38
N GLY A 348 -12.52 11.60 7.56
CA GLY A 348 -11.80 12.80 7.99
C GLY A 348 -12.61 13.65 8.97
N THR A 349 -13.91 13.82 8.72
CA THR A 349 -14.80 14.52 9.64
C THR A 349 -14.91 13.79 11.00
N ILE A 350 -15.04 12.45 10.96
CA ILE A 350 -15.10 11.62 12.17
C ILE A 350 -13.77 11.65 12.93
N ASP A 351 -12.62 11.54 12.26
CA ASP A 351 -11.31 11.55 12.91
C ASP A 351 -11.06 12.90 13.61
N THR A 352 -11.46 14.03 13.00
CA THR A 352 -11.38 15.35 13.66
C THR A 352 -12.22 15.41 14.93
N PHE A 353 -13.42 14.81 14.93
CA PHE A 353 -14.22 14.69 16.15
C PHE A 353 -13.53 13.79 17.18
N ILE A 354 -13.00 12.63 16.77
CA ILE A 354 -12.34 11.68 17.66
C ILE A 354 -11.13 12.34 18.34
N GLU A 355 -10.32 13.09 17.60
CA GLU A 355 -9.19 13.84 18.15
C GLU A 355 -9.66 14.86 19.19
N TYR A 356 -10.71 15.62 18.88
CA TYR A 356 -11.32 16.56 19.84
C TYR A 356 -11.83 15.85 21.10
N PHE A 357 -12.46 14.68 20.95
CA PHE A 357 -13.01 13.90 22.04
C PHE A 357 -11.91 13.31 22.92
N MET A 358 -10.91 12.67 22.31
CA MET A 358 -9.78 12.06 23.01
C MET A 358 -8.96 13.06 23.82
N ALA A 359 -8.80 14.29 23.32
CA ALA A 359 -8.11 15.35 24.05
C ALA A 359 -8.80 15.76 25.36
N ARG A 360 -10.08 15.39 25.56
CA ARG A 360 -10.92 15.73 26.73
C ARG A 360 -11.26 14.52 27.60
N HIS A 361 -10.99 13.33 27.12
CA HIS A 361 -11.32 12.05 27.76
C HIS A 361 -10.06 11.17 27.83
N ILE A 362 -9.20 11.42 28.80
CA ILE A 362 -7.85 10.80 28.90
C ILE A 362 -7.88 9.29 29.01
N GLU A 363 -8.96 8.71 29.56
CA GLU A 363 -9.14 7.26 29.68
C GLU A 363 -9.68 6.61 28.39
N ALA A 364 -10.14 7.40 27.43
CA ALA A 364 -10.65 6.90 26.17
C ALA A 364 -9.50 6.33 25.31
N ARG A 365 -9.78 5.26 24.59
CA ARG A 365 -8.86 4.64 23.65
C ARG A 365 -9.57 4.42 22.34
N VAL A 366 -8.92 4.72 21.22
CA VAL A 366 -9.42 4.43 19.87
C VAL A 366 -8.70 3.21 19.30
N ASP A 367 -9.46 2.32 18.67
CA ASP A 367 -8.95 1.23 17.84
C ASP A 367 -9.54 1.30 16.42
N TYR A 368 -8.87 0.67 15.49
CA TYR A 368 -9.17 0.71 14.05
C TYR A 368 -9.39 -0.72 13.57
N VAL A 369 -10.60 -1.04 13.19
CA VAL A 369 -11.03 -2.41 12.94
C VAL A 369 -11.69 -2.52 11.58
N HIS A 370 -11.26 -3.52 10.81
CA HIS A 370 -11.97 -3.93 9.60
C HIS A 370 -13.18 -4.75 9.97
N ASP A 371 -14.06 -4.95 9.02
CA ASP A 371 -15.19 -5.86 9.12
C ASP A 371 -16.22 -5.48 10.19
N GLU A 372 -17.37 -5.03 9.74
CA GLU A 372 -18.44 -4.59 10.61
C GLU A 372 -18.90 -5.66 11.63
N PRO A 373 -19.04 -6.96 11.30
CA PRO A 373 -19.29 -8.02 12.27
C PRO A 373 -18.29 -8.06 13.42
N ALA A 374 -16.98 -7.95 13.14
CA ALA A 374 -15.95 -7.93 14.17
C ALA A 374 -16.08 -6.69 15.08
N VAL A 375 -16.33 -5.52 14.49
CA VAL A 375 -16.58 -4.28 15.25
C VAL A 375 -17.77 -4.43 16.19
N ARG A 376 -18.89 -4.97 15.69
CA ARG A 376 -20.08 -5.19 16.52
C ARG A 376 -19.86 -6.21 17.64
N ALA A 377 -19.05 -7.24 17.38
CA ALA A 377 -18.66 -8.21 18.41
C ALA A 377 -17.80 -7.54 19.50
N LEU A 378 -16.84 -6.71 19.12
CA LEU A 378 -16.00 -5.94 20.07
C LEU A 378 -16.84 -4.98 20.93
N CYS A 379 -17.78 -4.24 20.32
CA CYS A 379 -18.68 -3.36 21.08
C CYS A 379 -19.50 -4.13 22.13
N LYS A 380 -19.99 -5.33 21.79
CA LYS A 380 -20.74 -6.18 22.73
C LYS A 380 -19.90 -6.76 23.85
N GLN A 381 -18.68 -7.20 23.53
CA GLN A 381 -17.79 -7.89 24.48
C GLN A 381 -17.07 -6.94 25.41
N GLN A 382 -16.65 -5.78 24.91
CA GLN A 382 -15.79 -4.83 25.62
C GLN A 382 -16.47 -3.49 25.93
N GLY A 383 -17.74 -3.30 25.55
CA GLY A 383 -18.47 -2.05 25.81
C GLY A 383 -18.02 -0.89 24.92
N GLY A 384 -17.50 -1.15 23.72
CA GLY A 384 -17.01 -0.12 22.80
C GLY A 384 -18.14 0.66 22.12
N VAL A 385 -17.82 1.85 21.65
CA VAL A 385 -18.65 2.70 20.78
C VAL A 385 -17.99 2.86 19.43
N ALA A 386 -18.66 2.41 18.37
CA ALA A 386 -18.10 2.36 17.03
C ALA A 386 -18.70 3.41 16.10
N PHE A 387 -17.86 4.00 15.28
CA PHE A 387 -18.23 4.74 14.08
C PHE A 387 -18.07 3.79 12.89
N LEU A 388 -19.17 3.21 12.42
CA LEU A 388 -19.19 2.38 11.22
C LEU A 388 -19.27 3.30 10.01
N LEU A 389 -18.20 3.31 9.24
CA LEU A 389 -18.09 4.16 8.05
C LEU A 389 -18.78 3.51 6.86
N PRO A 390 -19.30 4.30 5.90
CA PRO A 390 -19.87 3.79 4.68
C PRO A 390 -18.79 3.07 3.84
N PRO A 391 -19.20 2.20 2.89
CA PRO A 391 -18.30 1.65 1.89
C PRO A 391 -17.48 2.77 1.21
N PHE A 392 -16.21 2.49 0.96
CA PHE A 392 -15.31 3.42 0.29
C PHE A 392 -15.34 3.14 -1.21
N GLU A 393 -15.81 4.10 -2.01
CA GLU A 393 -15.84 3.94 -3.46
C GLU A 393 -14.42 4.08 -4.04
N LYS A 394 -14.05 3.18 -4.96
CA LYS A 394 -12.73 3.18 -5.61
C LYS A 394 -12.40 4.49 -6.32
N SER A 395 -13.41 5.11 -6.92
CA SER A 395 -13.32 6.44 -7.55
C SER A 395 -12.95 7.55 -6.56
N ASP A 396 -13.31 7.41 -5.28
CA ASP A 396 -13.06 8.42 -4.26
C ASP A 396 -11.62 8.41 -3.76
N LEU A 397 -10.89 7.30 -3.95
CA LEU A 397 -9.49 7.20 -3.54
C LEU A 397 -8.62 8.26 -4.25
N PHE A 398 -8.60 8.23 -5.57
CA PHE A 398 -7.82 9.18 -6.36
C PHE A 398 -8.36 10.61 -6.21
N LYS A 399 -9.69 10.77 -6.21
CA LYS A 399 -10.33 12.06 -5.96
C LYS A 399 -9.94 12.63 -4.61
N GLY A 400 -9.93 11.81 -3.56
CA GLY A 400 -9.50 12.21 -2.22
C GLY A 400 -8.05 12.69 -2.18
N ILE A 401 -7.13 11.95 -2.84
CA ILE A 401 -5.71 12.34 -2.93
C ILE A 401 -5.54 13.64 -3.74
N VAL A 402 -6.27 13.77 -4.85
CA VAL A 402 -6.18 14.93 -5.75
C VAL A 402 -6.72 16.20 -5.08
N MET A 403 -7.85 16.10 -4.41
CA MET A 403 -8.55 17.24 -3.77
C MET A 403 -8.08 17.53 -2.35
N GLY A 404 -7.73 16.50 -1.59
CA GLY A 404 -7.37 16.58 -0.18
C GLY A 404 -5.87 16.42 0.13
N GLY A 405 -5.06 16.08 -0.85
CA GLY A 405 -3.62 15.86 -0.71
C GLY A 405 -3.27 14.43 -0.31
N VAL A 406 -3.73 13.94 0.82
CA VAL A 406 -3.62 12.56 1.27
C VAL A 406 -4.86 12.21 2.09
N LEU A 407 -5.22 10.94 2.11
CA LEU A 407 -6.33 10.47 2.93
C LEU A 407 -5.91 10.41 4.41
N PRO A 408 -6.86 10.55 5.35
CA PRO A 408 -6.61 10.28 6.75
C PRO A 408 -5.99 8.88 6.92
N ARG A 409 -5.17 8.73 7.94
CA ARG A 409 -4.54 7.44 8.24
C ARG A 409 -5.59 6.36 8.51
N LYS A 410 -5.34 5.14 8.02
CA LYS A 410 -6.27 4.01 8.18
C LYS A 410 -7.68 4.34 7.65
N THR A 411 -7.77 5.02 6.52
CA THR A 411 -9.04 5.29 5.84
C THR A 411 -9.64 4.00 5.29
N PHE A 412 -8.80 3.17 4.69
CA PHE A 412 -9.20 1.92 4.05
C PHE A 412 -8.15 0.83 4.21
N SER A 413 -8.55 -0.39 3.95
CA SER A 413 -7.65 -1.51 3.71
C SER A 413 -7.92 -2.10 2.33
N MET A 414 -6.87 -2.61 1.71
CA MET A 414 -6.97 -3.42 0.49
C MET A 414 -6.70 -4.87 0.85
N GLY A 415 -7.76 -5.64 1.03
CA GLY A 415 -7.71 -7.05 1.37
C GLY A 415 -7.18 -7.34 2.78
N HIS A 416 -7.21 -8.61 3.15
CA HIS A 416 -6.69 -9.13 4.41
C HIS A 416 -5.16 -9.24 4.40
N ALA A 417 -4.55 -9.56 5.57
CA ALA A 417 -3.10 -9.64 5.70
C ALA A 417 -2.47 -10.68 4.75
N GLU A 418 -3.13 -11.81 4.57
CA GLU A 418 -2.70 -12.90 3.69
C GLU A 418 -2.81 -12.53 2.20
N GLU A 419 -3.64 -11.55 1.85
CA GLU A 419 -3.85 -11.06 0.49
C GLU A 419 -2.87 -9.96 0.09
N LYS A 420 -2.09 -9.45 1.05
CA LYS A 420 -1.02 -8.48 0.79
C LYS A 420 0.06 -9.06 -0.12
N ARG A 421 0.88 -8.18 -0.71
CA ARG A 421 1.91 -8.62 -1.62
C ARG A 421 2.94 -9.51 -0.92
N TYR A 422 3.37 -10.55 -1.62
CA TYR A 422 4.48 -11.41 -1.22
C TYR A 422 5.77 -10.98 -1.92
N TYR A 423 6.88 -11.14 -1.25
CA TYR A 423 8.21 -10.90 -1.81
C TYR A 423 8.58 -12.06 -2.73
N ILE A 424 8.62 -11.82 -4.02
CA ILE A 424 8.98 -12.83 -5.05
C ILE A 424 10.20 -12.36 -5.84
N GLU A 425 10.14 -11.16 -6.39
CA GLU A 425 11.16 -10.57 -7.23
C GLU A 425 12.20 -9.81 -6.41
N CYS A 426 13.40 -9.73 -6.95
CA CYS A 426 14.47 -8.92 -6.38
C CYS A 426 15.07 -7.99 -7.43
N ARG A 427 15.76 -6.93 -6.97
CA ARG A 427 16.54 -6.03 -7.84
C ARG A 427 17.75 -5.53 -7.09
N LYS A 428 18.89 -5.39 -7.81
CA LYS A 428 20.09 -4.74 -7.26
C LYS A 428 19.84 -3.25 -7.07
N ILE A 429 20.29 -2.71 -5.94
CA ILE A 429 20.21 -1.28 -5.60
C ILE A 429 21.59 -0.66 -5.34
N LYS A 430 22.65 -1.46 -5.44
CA LYS A 430 24.04 -1.04 -5.49
C LYS A 430 24.65 -1.29 -6.88
N GLU A 431 25.66 -0.50 -7.23
CA GLU A 431 26.51 -0.72 -8.40
C GLU A 431 27.39 -1.95 -8.26
#